data_1797296fd8cd4cba9ee988797111d21e
#
_entry.id   1797296fd8cd4cba9ee988797111d21e
#
_cell.length_a   1.000
_cell.length_b   1.000
_cell.length_c   1.000
_cell.angle_alpha   90.00
_cell.angle_beta   90.00
_cell.angle_gamma   90.00
#
_symmetry.space_group_name_H-M   'P 1'
#
loop_
_entity.id
_entity.type
_entity.pdbx_description
1 polymer ?
#
loop_
_entity_poly.entity_id
_entity_poly.type
_entity_poly.pdbx_seq_one_letter_code
_entity_poly.pdbx_strand_id
1 'polypeptide(L)'
;FCQESESTHILKQLRRGDYSPEMTLDLHGLTREMAKAELAALIHTARKDLIDCVCVMHGFGQGVLKAALPHYLVQHPHVRAFHQAPVEYGGQAALLVLIDIPLQNNKR
;
A
#
# COMPACT_ATOMS: atom_id res chain seq x y z
N PHE A 1 9.81 -2.59 0.07
CA PHE A 1 10.22 -1.21 0.31
C PHE A 1 9.85 -0.76 1.71
N CYS A 2 10.73 -0.03 2.30
CA CYS A 2 10.53 0.54 3.63
C CYS A 2 11.29 1.83 3.68
N GLN A 3 10.71 2.85 4.30
CA GLN A 3 11.41 4.10 4.49
C GLN A 3 12.60 3.86 5.41
N GLU A 4 13.60 4.71 5.28
CA GLU A 4 14.82 4.51 6.02
C GLU A 4 14.65 4.41 7.53
N SER A 5 13.62 5.02 8.06
CA SER A 5 13.36 4.96 9.50
C SER A 5 12.68 3.66 9.92
N GLU A 6 12.27 2.84 8.97
CA GLU A 6 11.58 1.59 9.29
C GLU A 6 12.56 0.44 9.25
N SER A 7 12.26 -0.63 9.93
CA SER A 7 13.17 -1.77 10.01
C SER A 7 12.75 -2.87 9.05
N THR A 8 13.68 -3.79 8.77
CA THR A 8 13.35 -4.96 7.96
C THR A 8 12.32 -5.83 8.67
N HIS A 9 12.17 -5.66 9.97
CA HIS A 9 11.15 -6.36 10.73
C HIS A 9 9.75 -6.01 10.21
N ILE A 10 9.53 -4.73 9.88
CA ILE A 10 8.26 -4.27 9.31
C ILE A 10 7.99 -4.99 7.99
N LEU A 11 8.98 -5.13 7.14
CA LEU A 11 8.80 -5.82 5.87
C LEU A 11 8.46 -7.29 6.07
N LYS A 12 9.08 -7.92 7.06
CA LYS A 12 8.79 -9.32 7.36
C LYS A 12 7.36 -9.46 7.86
N GLN A 13 6.89 -8.53 8.67
CA GLN A 13 5.52 -8.55 9.16
C GLN A 13 4.53 -8.39 8.03
N LEU A 14 4.82 -7.50 7.08
CA LEU A 14 3.95 -7.32 5.91
C LEU A 14 3.88 -8.59 5.10
N ARG A 15 5.03 -9.22 4.87
CA ARG A 15 5.09 -10.42 4.05
C ARG A 15 4.35 -11.59 4.68
N ARG A 16 4.40 -11.69 6.01
CA ARG A 16 3.72 -12.78 6.71
C ARG A 16 2.24 -12.53 6.91
N GLY A 17 1.76 -11.32 6.59
CA GLY A 17 0.35 -11.02 6.80
C GLY A 17 0.02 -10.62 8.21
N ASP A 18 1.00 -10.14 8.97
CA ASP A 18 0.76 -9.68 10.34
C ASP A 18 -0.05 -8.39 10.37
N TYR A 19 -0.07 -7.68 9.25
CA TYR A 19 -0.91 -6.50 9.12
C TYR A 19 -2.14 -6.88 8.31
N SER A 20 -3.31 -6.56 8.82
CA SER A 20 -4.57 -6.82 8.11
C SER A 20 -5.04 -5.54 7.45
N PRO A 21 -5.25 -5.55 6.13
CA PRO A 21 -5.71 -4.34 5.46
C PRO A 21 -7.16 -4.05 5.84
N GLU A 22 -7.45 -2.79 6.10
CA GLU A 22 -8.79 -2.36 6.43
C GLU A 22 -9.50 -1.74 5.25
N MET A 23 -8.80 -1.50 4.14
CA MET A 23 -9.38 -1.02 2.90
C MET A 23 -8.73 -1.76 1.76
N THR A 24 -9.49 -1.98 0.71
CA THR A 24 -8.98 -2.65 -0.49
C THR A 24 -9.35 -1.79 -1.70
N LEU A 25 -8.40 -1.60 -2.59
CA LEU A 25 -8.63 -0.84 -3.82
C LEU A 25 -8.20 -1.69 -5.00
N ASP A 26 -9.13 -1.89 -5.93
CA ASP A 26 -8.87 -2.69 -7.12
C ASP A 26 -8.59 -1.73 -8.28
N LEU A 27 -7.38 -1.78 -8.80
CA LEU A 27 -6.94 -0.89 -9.87
C LEU A 27 -6.83 -1.59 -11.22
N HIS A 28 -7.17 -2.87 -11.30
CA HIS A 28 -6.95 -3.58 -12.55
C HIS A 28 -7.78 -2.93 -13.66
N GLY A 29 -7.21 -2.87 -14.84
CA GLY A 29 -7.89 -2.28 -15.98
C GLY A 29 -7.79 -0.77 -16.09
N LEU A 30 -7.22 -0.09 -15.09
CA LEU A 30 -7.09 1.35 -15.13
C LEU A 30 -5.78 1.75 -15.81
N THR A 31 -5.75 2.96 -16.37
CA THR A 31 -4.50 3.54 -16.87
C THR A 31 -3.64 3.92 -15.67
N ARG A 32 -2.36 4.20 -15.93
CA ARG A 32 -1.47 4.64 -14.86
C ARG A 32 -1.95 5.94 -14.22
N GLU A 33 -2.45 6.87 -15.02
CA GLU A 33 -2.93 8.15 -14.50
C GLU A 33 -4.16 7.95 -13.63
N MET A 34 -5.09 7.11 -14.06
CA MET A 34 -6.27 6.82 -13.28
C MET A 34 -5.92 6.10 -11.99
N ALA A 35 -4.99 5.15 -12.07
CA ALA A 35 -4.57 4.41 -10.91
C ALA A 35 -3.89 5.33 -9.89
N LYS A 36 -3.06 6.26 -10.34
CA LYS A 36 -2.41 7.21 -9.44
C LYS A 36 -3.42 8.07 -8.72
N ALA A 37 -4.44 8.54 -9.44
CA ALA A 37 -5.47 9.37 -8.82
C ALA A 37 -6.26 8.59 -7.77
N GLU A 38 -6.62 7.35 -8.09
CA GLU A 38 -7.36 6.52 -7.15
C GLU A 38 -6.51 6.18 -5.92
N LEU A 39 -5.24 5.90 -6.14
CA LEU A 39 -4.35 5.56 -5.05
C LEU A 39 -4.12 6.78 -4.14
N ALA A 40 -3.95 7.95 -4.71
CA ALA A 40 -3.80 9.16 -3.91
C ALA A 40 -5.04 9.42 -3.06
N ALA A 41 -6.23 9.20 -3.64
CA ALA A 41 -7.48 9.36 -2.91
C ALA A 41 -7.59 8.33 -1.79
N LEU A 42 -7.16 7.10 -2.05
CA LEU A 42 -7.19 6.06 -1.03
C LEU A 42 -6.29 6.42 0.14
N ILE A 43 -5.08 6.87 -0.13
CA ILE A 43 -4.15 7.24 0.92
C ILE A 43 -4.69 8.39 1.74
N HIS A 44 -5.29 9.38 1.08
CA HIS A 44 -5.88 10.52 1.77
C HIS A 44 -7.00 10.05 2.70
N THR A 45 -7.88 9.19 2.21
CA THR A 45 -9.00 8.68 3.00
C THR A 45 -8.51 7.82 4.16
N ALA A 46 -7.52 6.97 3.91
CA ALA A 46 -6.98 6.12 4.95
C ALA A 46 -6.37 6.96 6.08
N ARG A 47 -5.65 8.02 5.74
CA ARG A 47 -5.07 8.88 6.75
C ARG A 47 -6.14 9.60 7.55
N LYS A 48 -7.20 10.05 6.88
CA LYS A 48 -8.29 10.72 7.53
C LYS A 48 -9.01 9.78 8.51
N ASP A 49 -9.16 8.52 8.13
CA ASP A 49 -9.87 7.55 8.93
C ASP A 49 -8.95 6.76 9.86
N LEU A 50 -7.67 7.14 9.93
CA LEU A 50 -6.66 6.51 10.79
C LEU A 50 -6.48 5.02 10.46
N ILE A 51 -6.52 4.70 9.19
CA ILE A 51 -6.28 3.35 8.70
C ILE A 51 -4.85 3.28 8.20
N ASP A 52 -4.04 2.41 8.79
CA ASP A 52 -2.62 2.36 8.48
C ASP A 52 -2.21 1.24 7.53
N CYS A 53 -3.13 0.36 7.16
CA CYS A 53 -2.79 -0.71 6.24
C CYS A 53 -3.91 -0.89 5.22
N VAL A 54 -3.54 -0.85 3.94
CA VAL A 54 -4.49 -1.01 2.86
C VAL A 54 -3.94 -2.03 1.86
N CYS A 55 -4.84 -2.65 1.11
CA CYS A 55 -4.47 -3.59 0.07
C CYS A 55 -4.79 -2.97 -1.28
N VAL A 56 -3.82 -2.94 -2.18
CA VAL A 56 -4.00 -2.37 -3.51
C VAL A 56 -3.82 -3.48 -4.53
N MET A 57 -4.89 -3.80 -5.26
CA MET A 57 -4.87 -4.88 -6.22
C MET A 57 -4.63 -4.33 -7.62
N HIS A 58 -3.51 -4.70 -8.22
CA HIS A 58 -3.18 -4.23 -9.57
C HIS A 58 -3.48 -5.29 -10.65
N GLY A 59 -3.81 -6.50 -10.23
CA GLY A 59 -4.12 -7.57 -11.16
C GLY A 59 -2.88 -8.19 -11.76
N PHE A 60 -3.09 -9.22 -12.58
CA PHE A 60 -1.97 -9.87 -13.24
C PHE A 60 -1.68 -9.26 -14.60
N GLY A 61 -2.68 -8.92 -15.35
CA GLY A 61 -2.64 -8.26 -16.63
C GLY A 61 -1.30 -8.27 -17.34
N GLN A 62 -0.97 -7.17 -17.99
CA GLN A 62 0.28 -7.05 -18.70
C GLN A 62 1.39 -6.45 -17.87
N GLY A 63 1.15 -6.27 -16.61
CA GLY A 63 2.17 -5.79 -15.70
C GLY A 63 2.41 -4.29 -15.69
N VAL A 64 1.60 -3.52 -16.40
CA VAL A 64 1.81 -2.07 -16.44
C VAL A 64 1.68 -1.47 -15.05
N LEU A 65 0.59 -1.78 -14.35
CA LEU A 65 0.40 -1.25 -13.01
C LEU A 65 1.35 -1.92 -12.02
N LYS A 66 1.59 -3.21 -12.20
CA LYS A 66 2.50 -3.92 -11.31
C LYS A 66 3.88 -3.28 -11.33
N ALA A 67 4.33 -2.81 -12.48
CA ALA A 67 5.62 -2.16 -12.59
C ALA A 67 5.58 -0.71 -12.13
N ALA A 68 4.48 -0.01 -12.38
CA ALA A 68 4.39 1.43 -12.09
C ALA A 68 4.12 1.75 -10.63
N LEU A 69 3.31 0.94 -9.94
CA LEU A 69 2.92 1.25 -8.57
C LEU A 69 4.07 1.37 -7.61
N PRO A 70 5.06 0.47 -7.61
CA PRO A 70 6.16 0.62 -6.68
C PRO A 70 6.89 1.96 -6.84
N HIS A 71 7.08 2.41 -8.07
CA HIS A 71 7.74 3.69 -8.31
C HIS A 71 6.95 4.84 -7.71
N TYR A 72 5.65 4.82 -7.86
CA TYR A 72 4.80 5.86 -7.32
C TYR A 72 4.80 5.81 -5.78
N LEU A 73 4.68 4.61 -5.22
CA LEU A 73 4.60 4.46 -3.77
C LEU A 73 5.89 4.87 -3.07
N VAL A 74 7.03 4.55 -3.68
CA VAL A 74 8.32 4.93 -3.09
C VAL A 74 8.44 6.44 -2.95
N GLN A 75 7.84 7.18 -3.87
CA GLN A 75 7.94 8.63 -3.87
C GLN A 75 6.87 9.31 -3.04
N HIS A 76 5.87 8.57 -2.57
CA HIS A 76 4.77 9.18 -1.85
C HIS A 76 5.17 9.42 -0.39
N PRO A 77 5.04 10.66 0.10
CA PRO A 77 5.55 10.99 1.44
C PRO A 77 4.84 10.30 2.59
N HIS A 78 3.64 9.80 2.37
CA HIS A 78 2.88 9.16 3.43
C HIS A 78 2.89 7.63 3.36
N VAL A 79 3.68 7.06 2.48
CA VAL A 79 3.83 5.61 2.40
C VAL A 79 5.04 5.20 3.22
N ARG A 80 4.81 4.42 4.28
CA ARG A 80 5.89 3.96 5.15
C ARG A 80 6.60 2.75 4.58
N ALA A 81 5.82 1.80 4.04
CA ALA A 81 6.38 0.55 3.53
C ALA A 81 5.34 -0.12 2.66
N PHE A 82 5.78 -1.02 1.80
CA PHE A 82 4.85 -1.87 1.06
C PHE A 82 5.55 -3.16 0.68
N HIS A 83 4.76 -4.20 0.43
CA HIS A 83 5.27 -5.50 0.04
C HIS A 83 4.17 -6.25 -0.70
N GLN A 84 4.56 -7.24 -1.49
CA GLN A 84 3.58 -8.12 -2.11
C GLN A 84 2.66 -8.69 -1.04
N ALA A 85 1.36 -8.73 -1.32
CA ALA A 85 0.40 -9.21 -0.35
C ALA A 85 0.53 -10.71 -0.15
N PRO A 86 0.16 -11.21 1.04
CA PRO A 86 0.04 -12.66 1.24
C PRO A 86 -1.04 -13.21 0.31
N VAL A 87 -1.01 -14.52 0.10
CA VAL A 87 -1.94 -15.18 -0.81
C VAL A 87 -3.39 -14.87 -0.47
N GLU A 88 -3.72 -14.82 0.82
CA GLU A 88 -5.10 -14.56 1.24
C GLU A 88 -5.58 -13.16 0.88
N TYR A 89 -4.69 -12.24 0.55
CA TYR A 89 -5.06 -10.89 0.14
C TYR A 89 -4.72 -10.59 -1.31
N GLY A 90 -4.45 -11.61 -2.10
CA GLY A 90 -4.23 -11.42 -3.52
C GLY A 90 -2.87 -11.85 -4.05
N GLY A 91 -1.92 -12.13 -3.17
CA GLY A 91 -0.60 -12.63 -3.60
C GLY A 91 0.07 -11.71 -4.60
N GLN A 92 0.48 -12.27 -5.72
CA GLN A 92 1.22 -11.52 -6.73
C GLN A 92 0.41 -10.44 -7.44
N ALA A 93 -0.91 -10.44 -7.24
CA ALA A 93 -1.77 -9.45 -7.89
C ALA A 93 -2.01 -8.23 -7.01
N ALA A 94 -1.41 -8.17 -5.84
CA ALA A 94 -1.71 -7.11 -4.89
C ALA A 94 -0.50 -6.73 -4.03
N LEU A 95 -0.57 -5.53 -3.47
CA LEU A 95 0.43 -5.04 -2.53
C LEU A 95 -0.27 -4.67 -1.23
N LEU A 96 0.36 -4.97 -0.11
CA LEU A 96 -0.04 -4.40 1.17
C LEU A 96 0.79 -3.14 1.35
N VAL A 97 0.13 -2.05 1.71
CA VAL A 97 0.77 -0.76 1.85
C VAL A 97 0.54 -0.23 3.26
N LEU A 98 1.61 0.12 3.95
CA LEU A 98 1.52 0.77 5.25
C LEU A 98 1.59 2.27 5.05
N ILE A 99 0.67 2.96 5.68
CA ILE A 99 0.49 4.39 5.52
C ILE A 99 0.80 5.10 6.82
N ASP A 100 1.49 6.22 6.71
CA ASP A 100 1.81 7.08 7.83
C ASP A 100 0.54 7.81 8.27
N ILE A 101 0.12 7.58 9.51
CA ILE A 101 -1.12 8.15 10.02
C ILE A 101 -0.83 9.31 10.94
N PRO A 102 -1.52 10.43 10.77
CA PRO A 102 -1.28 11.57 11.64
C PRO A 102 -1.81 11.30 13.04
N LEU A 103 -1.28 11.97 13.98
CA LEU A 103 -1.78 12.00 15.36
C LEU A 103 -1.60 10.80 16.20
N GLN A 104 -1.27 9.64 15.66
CA GLN A 104 -1.10 8.55 16.55
C GLN A 104 -0.05 8.77 17.51
N ASN A 105 0.90 9.58 17.19
CA ASN A 105 1.97 9.86 18.10
C ASN A 105 1.50 10.70 19.25
N ASN A 106 0.37 11.31 19.16
CA ASN A 106 -0.09 12.15 20.23
C ASN A 106 -0.76 11.40 21.33
N LYS A 107 -0.96 10.18 21.13
CA LYS A 107 -1.66 9.44 22.11
C LYS A 107 -0.83 8.93 23.12
N ARG A 108 0.37 9.06 23.03
CA ARG A 108 1.20 8.44 24.04
C ARG A 108 1.79 9.31 24.96
#